data_c30d55993a48f818a2eb174f7d5c4741
#
_entry.id   c30d55993a48f818a2eb174f7d5c4741
#
_cell.length_a   1.000
_cell.length_b   1.000
_cell.length_c   1.000
_cell.angle_alpha   90.00
_cell.angle_beta   90.00
_cell.angle_gamma   90.00
#
_symmetry.space_group_name_H-M   'P 1'
#
loop_
_entity.id
_entity.type
_entity.pdbx_description
1 polymer ?
#
loop_
_entity_poly.entity_id
_entity_poly.type
_entity_poly.pdbx_seq_one_letter_code
_entity_poly.pdbx_strand_id
1 'polypeptide(L)' 'MFSVGSRVQIINHSEPLCNGQYGTIVSMQVAYDGYTYYYAVELDDSLTTCSCIDDELMEE' A
#
# COMPACT_ATOMS: atom_id res chain seq x y z
N MET A 1 8.71 -6.17 -4.99
CA MET A 1 8.35 -4.77 -5.28
C MET A 1 7.07 -4.72 -6.10
N PHE A 2 6.21 -3.77 -5.77
CA PHE A 2 4.93 -3.58 -6.47
C PHE A 2 5.03 -2.41 -7.44
N SER A 3 4.07 -2.27 -8.32
CA SER A 3 4.04 -1.19 -9.31
C SER A 3 2.80 -0.34 -9.14
N VAL A 4 2.86 0.90 -9.58
CA VAL A 4 1.68 1.75 -9.68
C VAL A 4 0.66 1.05 -10.60
N GLY A 5 -0.58 0.98 -10.15
CA GLY A 5 -1.64 0.26 -10.85
C GLY A 5 -1.87 -1.15 -10.36
N SER A 6 -0.95 -1.69 -9.53
CA SER A 6 -1.13 -3.04 -8.99
C SER A 6 -2.28 -3.09 -8.00
N ARG A 7 -3.03 -4.20 -8.05
CA ARG A 7 -4.09 -4.50 -7.09
C ARG A 7 -3.48 -5.25 -5.92
N VAL A 8 -3.74 -4.78 -4.70
CA VAL A 8 -3.14 -5.36 -3.49
C VAL A 8 -4.15 -5.46 -2.37
N GLN A 9 -3.81 -6.30 -1.39
CA GLN A 9 -4.47 -6.32 -0.09
C GLN A 9 -3.46 -5.86 0.95
N ILE A 10 -3.92 -5.02 1.88
CA ILE A 10 -3.10 -4.54 2.99
C ILE A 10 -3.21 -5.58 4.10
N ILE A 11 -2.07 -6.14 4.52
CA ILE A 11 -2.09 -7.30 5.42
C ILE A 11 -1.44 -7.03 6.76
N ASN A 12 -0.51 -6.28 7.02
CA ASN A 12 0.16 -6.12 8.32
C ASN A 12 0.25 -4.67 8.75
N HIS A 13 -0.77 -3.90 8.43
CA HIS A 13 -0.76 -2.47 8.73
C HIS A 13 -1.19 -2.21 10.17
N SER A 14 -0.51 -1.26 10.82
CA SER A 14 -0.83 -0.89 12.21
C SER A 14 -2.15 -0.10 12.30
N GLU A 15 -2.56 0.55 11.22
CA GLU A 15 -3.80 1.31 11.22
C GLU A 15 -4.98 0.38 10.93
N PRO A 16 -5.93 0.20 11.89
CA PRO A 16 -7.04 -0.73 11.69
C PRO A 16 -7.92 -0.41 10.49
N LEU A 17 -8.02 0.87 10.13
CA LEU A 17 -8.86 1.27 9.00
C LEU A 17 -8.24 0.88 7.66
N CYS A 18 -6.94 0.63 7.65
CA CYS A 18 -6.23 0.21 6.43
C CYS A 18 -6.06 -1.30 6.38
N ASN A 19 -5.83 -1.94 7.52
CA ASN A 19 -5.47 -3.34 7.56
C ASN A 19 -6.62 -4.24 7.07
N GLY A 20 -6.30 -5.18 6.17
CA GLY A 20 -7.27 -6.09 5.61
C GLY A 20 -8.00 -5.57 4.38
N GLN A 21 -7.82 -4.30 4.05
CA GLN A 21 -8.53 -3.68 2.92
C GLN A 21 -7.84 -3.99 1.60
N TYR A 22 -8.62 -3.93 0.52
CA TYR A 22 -8.12 -4.06 -0.84
C TYR A 22 -8.06 -2.69 -1.49
N GLY A 23 -7.10 -2.51 -2.38
CA GLY A 23 -6.97 -1.25 -3.09
C GLY A 23 -6.01 -1.33 -4.26
N THR A 24 -5.74 -0.16 -4.83
CA THR A 24 -4.84 -0.01 -5.98
C THR A 24 -3.71 0.93 -5.60
N ILE A 25 -2.49 0.56 -5.96
CA ILE A 25 -1.34 1.43 -5.76
C ILE A 25 -1.44 2.59 -6.74
N VAL A 26 -1.48 3.81 -6.21
CA VAL A 26 -1.59 5.02 -7.02
C VAL A 26 -0.29 5.81 -7.10
N SER A 27 0.61 5.60 -6.16
CA SER A 27 1.94 6.23 -6.23
C SER A 27 2.94 5.43 -5.40
N MET A 28 4.22 5.71 -5.64
CA MET A 28 5.32 5.01 -4.98
C MET A 28 6.43 6.02 -4.71
N GLN A 29 7.08 5.89 -3.55
CA GLN A 29 8.14 6.78 -3.15
C GLN A 29 9.24 6.00 -2.44
N VAL A 30 10.50 6.37 -2.71
CA VAL A 30 11.67 5.77 -2.07
C VAL A 30 12.02 6.58 -0.82
N ALA A 31 12.31 5.89 0.28
CA ALA A 31 12.74 6.52 1.52
C ALA A 31 14.19 7.00 1.41
N TYR A 32 14.66 7.73 2.43
CA TYR A 32 16.02 8.26 2.47
C TYR A 32 17.09 7.18 2.43
N ASP A 33 16.79 5.98 2.93
CA ASP A 33 17.77 4.90 2.93
C ASP A 33 18.02 4.33 1.53
N GLY A 34 17.18 4.68 0.56
CA GLY A 34 17.31 4.20 -0.82
C GLY A 34 16.83 2.78 -1.04
N TYR A 35 16.37 2.10 0.02
CA TYR A 35 15.96 0.69 -0.04
C TYR A 35 14.50 0.47 0.27
N THR A 36 13.92 1.30 1.10
CA THR A 36 12.53 1.15 1.51
C THR A 36 11.62 1.90 0.55
N TYR A 37 10.60 1.20 0.04
CA TYR A 37 9.59 1.82 -0.80
C TYR A 37 8.31 2.00 -0.02
N TYR A 38 7.70 3.18 -0.15
CA TYR A 38 6.38 3.47 0.38
C TYR A 38 5.40 3.54 -0.77
N TYR A 39 4.28 2.87 -0.60
CA TYR A 39 3.23 2.82 -1.61
C TYR A 39 2.00 3.51 -1.08
N ALA A 40 1.40 4.38 -1.89
CA ALA A 40 0.11 4.96 -1.58
C ALA A 40 -0.95 4.05 -2.18
N VAL A 41 -1.76 3.45 -1.33
CA VAL A 41 -2.81 2.52 -1.75
C VAL A 41 -4.17 3.20 -1.57
N GLU A 42 -4.88 3.39 -2.68
CA GLU A 42 -6.23 3.94 -2.64
C GLU A 42 -7.20 2.80 -2.41
N LEU A 43 -7.94 2.87 -1.30
CA LEU A 43 -8.86 1.80 -0.91
C LEU A 43 -10.09 1.78 -1.81
N ASP A 44 -10.58 0.58 -2.13
CA ASP A 44 -11.72 0.42 -3.03
C ASP A 44 -13.00 1.03 -2.48
N ASP A 45 -13.23 0.84 -1.17
CA ASP A 45 -14.52 1.20 -0.57
C ASP A 45 -14.63 2.67 -0.19
N SER A 46 -13.53 3.32 0.12
CA SER A 46 -13.58 4.66 0.72
C SER A 46 -12.79 5.71 -0.03
N LEU A 47 -12.00 5.30 -1.02
CA LEU A 47 -11.06 6.17 -1.74
C LEU A 47 -10.04 6.82 -0.81
N THR A 48 -9.96 6.37 0.43
CA THR A 48 -8.93 6.79 1.38
C THR A 48 -7.61 6.21 0.93
N THR A 49 -6.54 6.97 1.09
CA THR A 49 -5.20 6.51 0.73
C THR A 49 -4.44 6.09 1.97
N CYS A 50 -3.86 4.90 1.93
CA CYS A 50 -3.04 4.36 3.01
C CYS A 50 -1.59 4.26 2.54
N SER A 51 -0.66 4.66 3.40
CA SER A 51 0.76 4.54 3.11
C SER A 51 1.26 3.20 3.65
N CYS A 52 1.84 2.38 2.78
CA CYS A 52 2.25 1.02 3.13
C CYS A 52 3.65 0.74 2.62
N ILE A 53 4.35 -0.18 3.28
CA ILE A 53 5.62 -0.71 2.80
C ILE A 53 5.40 -2.11 2.22
N ASP A 54 6.44 -2.66 1.58
CA ASP A 54 6.32 -3.97 0.91
C ASP A 54 5.77 -5.06 1.83
N ASP A 55 6.25 -5.12 3.08
CA ASP A 55 5.84 -6.16 4.01
C ASP A 55 4.38 -6.06 4.45
N GLU A 56 3.76 -4.94 4.16
CA GLU A 56 2.36 -4.69 4.53
C GLU A 56 1.40 -4.96 3.39
N LEU A 57 1.90 -5.43 2.25
CA LEU A 57 1.10 -5.63 1.05
C LEU A 57 1.22 -7.05 0.53
N MET A 58 0.12 -7.53 -0.03
CA MET A 58 0.09 -8.79 -0.75
C MET A 58 -0.62 -8.57 -2.07
N GLU A 59 -0.04 -9.05 -3.17
CA GLU A 59 -0.66 -8.90 -4.48
C GLU A 59 -1.95 -9.69 -4.54
N GLU A 60 -2.97 -9.05 -5.08
CA GLU A 60 -4.29 -9.65 -5.20
C GLU A 60 -4.32 -10.72 -6.29
#